data_b76dea6466cf4ffcc0ae4da373f68e69
#
_entry.id   b76dea6466cf4ffcc0ae4da373f68e69
#
_cell.length_a   1.000
_cell.length_b   1.000
_cell.length_c   1.000
_cell.angle_alpha   90.00
_cell.angle_beta   90.00
_cell.angle_gamma   90.00
#
_symmetry.space_group_name_H-M   'P 1'
#
loop_
_entity.id
_entity.type
_entity.pdbx_description
1 polymer ?
#
loop_
_entity_poly.entity_id
_entity_poly.type
_entity_poly.pdbx_seq_one_letter_code
_entity_poly.pdbx_strand_id
1 'polypeptide(L)'
;MLLVECNVLEKVEVINEGTGTATRLRLRGKFQQCDEQNNNGRIYPRSILESQVKAIQEKIGDRSLVGALDHPANDAIHLSQASHVITGLSIDKDGSVMGECEILSTPNGQIVQALINDGVKIGISSRGVGSVTEGIKGKIVNEDF
;
A
#
# COMPACT_ATOMS: atom_id res chain seq x y z
N MET A 1 6.21 -1.06 -18.11
CA MET A 1 7.28 -0.81 -17.12
C MET A 1 6.70 -1.03 -15.73
N LEU A 2 7.43 -1.67 -14.87
CA LEU A 2 7.03 -1.84 -13.47
C LEU A 2 7.39 -0.59 -12.66
N LEU A 3 6.38 -0.01 -12.01
CA LEU A 3 6.53 1.16 -11.14
C LEU A 3 6.44 0.72 -9.68
N VAL A 4 7.49 0.96 -8.92
CA VAL A 4 7.56 0.59 -7.50
C VAL A 4 7.83 1.85 -6.69
N GLU A 5 6.92 2.15 -5.76
CA GLU A 5 7.03 3.31 -4.87
C GLU A 5 7.04 2.84 -3.43
N CYS A 6 8.01 3.32 -2.67
CA CYS A 6 8.17 2.98 -1.26
C CYS A 6 7.89 4.20 -0.39
N ASN A 7 6.99 4.06 0.55
CA ASN A 7 6.73 5.08 1.57
C ASN A 7 7.00 4.50 2.95
N VAL A 8 7.83 5.18 3.72
CA VAL A 8 7.99 4.86 5.13
C VAL A 8 6.73 5.36 5.83
N LEU A 9 6.07 4.49 6.57
CA LEU A 9 4.90 4.85 7.35
C LEU A 9 5.36 5.63 8.60
N GLU A 10 5.46 6.95 8.47
CA GLU A 10 5.90 7.81 9.57
C GLU A 10 4.88 7.85 10.72
N LYS A 11 3.60 7.71 10.39
CA LYS A 11 2.50 7.66 11.34
C LYS A 11 1.71 6.39 11.11
N VAL A 12 2.18 5.30 11.69
CA VAL A 12 1.44 4.04 11.70
C VAL A 12 0.54 4.05 12.93
N GLU A 13 -0.76 4.04 12.69
CA GLU A 13 -1.73 3.80 13.74
C GLU A 13 -1.92 2.29 13.86
N VAL A 14 -1.53 1.74 15.01
CA VAL A 14 -1.71 0.33 15.30
C VAL A 14 -3.01 0.17 16.06
N ILE A 15 -3.96 -0.55 15.47
CA ILE A 15 -5.26 -0.80 16.05
C ILE A 15 -5.35 -2.28 16.39
N ASN A 16 -5.47 -2.59 17.68
CA ASN A 16 -5.73 -3.95 18.13
C ASN A 16 -7.22 -4.09 18.38
N GLU A 17 -7.88 -4.95 17.60
CA GLU A 17 -9.29 -5.26 17.74
C GLU A 17 -9.48 -6.71 18.17
N GLY A 18 -10.41 -6.93 19.09
CA GLY A 18 -10.76 -8.24 19.59
C GLY A 18 -10.28 -8.49 21.02
N THR A 19 -10.70 -9.62 21.60
CA THR A 19 -10.35 -10.03 22.95
C THR A 19 -9.67 -11.40 22.94
N GLY A 20 -8.70 -11.58 23.83
CA GLY A 20 -7.99 -12.86 23.96
C GLY A 20 -7.10 -13.18 22.75
N THR A 21 -7.22 -14.42 22.24
CA THR A 21 -6.39 -14.89 21.10
C THR A 21 -6.86 -14.42 19.75
N ALA A 22 -8.01 -13.74 19.65
CA ALA A 22 -8.61 -13.26 18.42
C ALA A 22 -8.27 -11.80 18.10
N THR A 23 -7.20 -11.26 18.69
CA THR A 23 -6.76 -9.88 18.44
C THR A 23 -6.31 -9.72 17.00
N ARG A 24 -6.89 -8.71 16.32
CA ARG A 24 -6.52 -8.35 14.96
C ARG A 24 -5.67 -7.09 14.97
N LEU A 25 -4.54 -7.14 14.28
CA LEU A 25 -3.64 -5.99 14.15
C LEU A 25 -3.94 -5.30 12.81
N ARG A 26 -4.27 -4.03 12.88
CA ARG A 26 -4.48 -3.18 11.70
C ARG A 26 -3.48 -2.04 11.70
N LEU A 27 -3.01 -1.69 10.51
CA LEU A 27 -2.14 -0.55 10.28
C LEU A 27 -2.86 0.45 9.39
N ARG A 28 -2.76 1.73 9.76
CA ARG A 28 -3.30 2.83 8.98
C ARG A 28 -2.22 3.87 8.77
N GLY A 29 -2.15 4.42 7.56
CA GLY A 29 -1.19 5.46 7.26
C GLY A 29 -1.30 5.95 5.83
N LYS A 30 -0.39 6.83 5.46
CA LYS A 30 -0.30 7.36 4.12
C LYS A 30 0.45 6.38 3.22
N PHE A 31 -0.19 5.93 2.16
CA PHE A 31 0.37 4.96 1.24
C PHE A 31 1.00 5.63 0.01
N GLN A 32 0.46 6.77 -0.43
CA GLN A 32 0.94 7.47 -1.62
C GLN A 32 0.49 8.94 -1.60
N GLN A 33 1.01 9.76 -2.51
CA GLN A 33 0.67 11.18 -2.63
C GLN A 33 0.36 11.51 -4.09
N CYS A 34 -0.77 12.19 -4.32
CA CYS A 34 -1.13 12.71 -5.64
C CYS A 34 -0.35 14.00 -5.95
N ASP A 35 -0.08 14.21 -7.23
CA ASP A 35 0.39 15.47 -7.82
C ASP A 35 1.75 15.98 -7.34
N GLU A 36 2.41 15.28 -6.43
CA GLU A 36 3.74 15.64 -5.94
C GLU A 36 4.79 14.64 -6.42
N GLN A 37 5.99 15.13 -6.68
CA GLN A 37 7.11 14.28 -7.04
C GLN A 37 7.53 13.41 -5.85
N ASN A 38 7.59 12.11 -6.06
CA ASN A 38 8.03 11.15 -5.04
C ASN A 38 9.56 10.96 -5.06
N ASN A 39 10.07 10.08 -4.20
CA ASN A 39 11.49 9.82 -4.06
C ASN A 39 12.14 9.22 -5.33
N ASN A 40 11.34 8.67 -6.23
CA ASN A 40 11.80 8.11 -7.51
C ASN A 40 11.67 9.12 -8.67
N GLY A 41 11.32 10.36 -8.38
CA GLY A 41 11.15 11.40 -9.38
C GLY A 41 9.87 11.28 -10.20
N ARG A 42 8.88 10.53 -9.73
CA ARG A 42 7.60 10.31 -10.42
C ARG A 42 6.49 11.12 -9.79
N ILE A 43 5.57 11.57 -10.64
CA ILE A 43 4.37 12.28 -10.24
C ILE A 43 3.18 11.43 -10.68
N TYR A 44 2.31 11.10 -9.74
CA TYR A 44 1.05 10.40 -9.99
C TYR A 44 -0.08 11.42 -10.01
N PRO A 45 -0.64 11.75 -11.18
CA PRO A 45 -1.77 12.68 -11.25
C PRO A 45 -2.96 12.15 -10.42
N ARG A 46 -3.65 13.08 -9.77
CA ARG A 46 -4.80 12.75 -8.91
C ARG A 46 -5.85 11.92 -9.65
N SER A 47 -6.16 12.28 -10.89
CA SER A 47 -7.15 11.57 -11.70
C SER A 47 -6.81 10.09 -11.89
N ILE A 48 -5.53 9.77 -12.05
CA ILE A 48 -5.04 8.40 -12.21
C ILE A 48 -5.19 7.62 -10.91
N LEU A 49 -4.76 8.18 -9.79
CA LEU A 49 -4.90 7.53 -8.49
C LEU A 49 -6.37 7.39 -8.06
N GLU A 50 -7.21 8.38 -8.33
CA GLU A 50 -8.65 8.29 -8.09
C GLU A 50 -9.28 7.13 -8.87
N SER A 51 -8.93 7.01 -10.14
CA SER A 51 -9.40 5.92 -11.00
C SER A 51 -8.98 4.55 -10.46
N GLN A 52 -7.72 4.41 -10.03
CA GLN A 52 -7.20 3.15 -9.49
C GLN A 52 -7.81 2.81 -8.14
N VAL A 53 -7.91 3.79 -7.25
CA VAL A 53 -8.56 3.59 -5.93
C VAL A 53 -9.99 3.13 -6.10
N LYS A 54 -10.73 3.75 -7.03
CA LYS A 54 -12.10 3.36 -7.35
C LYS A 54 -12.17 1.93 -7.91
N ALA A 55 -11.27 1.59 -8.83
CA ALA A 55 -11.27 0.29 -9.49
C ALA A 55 -11.01 -0.88 -8.55
N ILE A 56 -10.26 -0.69 -7.47
CA ILE A 56 -9.91 -1.76 -6.54
C ILE A 56 -10.84 -1.87 -5.32
N GLN A 57 -11.85 -0.99 -5.19
CA GLN A 57 -12.76 -1.04 -4.02
C GLN A 57 -13.51 -2.36 -3.89
N GLU A 58 -13.91 -2.97 -4.99
CA GLU A 58 -14.57 -4.28 -4.97
C GLU A 58 -13.65 -5.36 -4.38
N LYS A 59 -12.38 -5.38 -4.80
CA LYS A 59 -11.39 -6.31 -4.25
C LYS A 59 -11.14 -6.10 -2.76
N ILE A 60 -11.16 -4.84 -2.32
CA ILE A 60 -11.06 -4.52 -0.90
C ILE A 60 -12.27 -5.07 -0.13
N GLY A 61 -13.48 -4.85 -0.65
CA GLY A 61 -14.70 -5.38 -0.04
C GLY A 61 -14.74 -6.90 0.04
N ASP A 62 -14.22 -7.58 -0.98
CA ASP A 62 -14.14 -9.04 -1.06
C ASP A 62 -12.97 -9.63 -0.24
N ARG A 63 -12.12 -8.81 0.33
CA ARG A 63 -10.87 -9.24 1.01
C ARG A 63 -9.95 -10.03 0.08
N SER A 64 -9.89 -9.66 -1.19
CA SER A 64 -9.06 -10.34 -2.19
C SER A 64 -7.79 -9.55 -2.56
N LEU A 65 -7.62 -8.33 -2.05
CA LEU A 65 -6.43 -7.52 -2.29
C LEU A 65 -5.41 -7.75 -1.18
N VAL A 66 -4.55 -8.74 -1.38
CA VAL A 66 -3.51 -9.11 -0.42
C VAL A 66 -2.17 -8.52 -0.82
N GLY A 67 -1.32 -8.31 0.19
CA GLY A 67 0.05 -7.88 0.00
C GLY A 67 1.03 -8.88 0.57
N ALA A 68 2.27 -8.79 0.12
CA ALA A 68 3.34 -9.67 0.54
C ALA A 68 4.36 -8.93 1.41
N LEU A 69 5.07 -9.70 2.23
CA LEU A 69 6.26 -9.22 2.92
C LEU A 69 7.39 -9.11 1.91
N ASP A 70 8.10 -7.99 1.94
CA ASP A 70 9.12 -7.64 0.97
C ASP A 70 8.58 -7.54 -0.48
N HIS A 71 9.49 -7.36 -1.44
CA HIS A 71 9.14 -7.26 -2.84
C HIS A 71 9.35 -8.59 -3.54
N PRO A 72 8.27 -9.23 -4.06
CA PRO A 72 8.45 -10.37 -4.96
C PRO A 72 9.24 -9.95 -6.21
N ALA A 73 9.95 -10.89 -6.81
CA ALA A 73 10.76 -10.64 -8.00
C ALA A 73 9.92 -10.24 -9.23
N ASN A 74 8.62 -10.54 -9.22
CA ASN A 74 7.68 -10.22 -10.29
C ASN A 74 6.50 -9.40 -9.77
N ASP A 75 5.57 -9.02 -10.66
CA ASP A 75 4.37 -8.24 -10.32
C ASP A 75 3.23 -9.07 -9.73
N ALA A 76 3.39 -10.39 -9.66
CA ALA A 76 2.38 -11.28 -9.08
C ALA A 76 2.63 -11.49 -7.59
N ILE A 77 1.53 -11.48 -6.81
CA ILE A 77 1.57 -11.83 -5.39
C ILE A 77 1.06 -13.25 -5.23
N HIS A 78 1.90 -14.10 -4.64
CA HIS A 78 1.53 -15.46 -4.33
C HIS A 78 0.89 -15.53 -2.94
N LEU A 79 -0.23 -16.23 -2.81
CA LEU A 79 -0.94 -16.38 -1.53
C LEU A 79 -0.06 -16.98 -0.43
N SER A 80 0.89 -17.85 -0.80
CA SER A 80 1.85 -18.42 0.14
C SER A 80 2.77 -17.37 0.78
N GLN A 81 2.88 -16.19 0.18
CA GLN A 81 3.71 -15.09 0.66
C GLN A 81 2.89 -13.95 1.29
N ALA A 82 1.57 -14.10 1.35
CA ALA A 82 0.68 -13.06 1.85
C ALA A 82 0.96 -12.76 3.33
N SER A 83 1.10 -11.49 3.67
CA SER A 83 1.33 -11.01 5.03
C SER A 83 0.21 -10.12 5.53
N HIS A 84 -0.54 -9.48 4.63
CA HIS A 84 -1.60 -8.54 4.98
C HIS A 84 -2.66 -8.48 3.90
N VAL A 85 -3.83 -7.96 4.26
CA VAL A 85 -4.93 -7.68 3.34
C VAL A 85 -5.30 -6.21 3.46
N ILE A 86 -5.51 -5.56 2.32
CA ILE A 86 -5.93 -4.17 2.29
C ILE A 86 -7.41 -4.09 2.68
N THR A 87 -7.72 -3.30 3.71
CA THR A 87 -9.07 -3.15 4.23
C THR A 87 -9.68 -1.78 3.94
N GLY A 88 -8.88 -0.82 3.53
CA GLY A 88 -9.37 0.51 3.16
C GLY A 88 -8.35 1.27 2.35
N LEU A 89 -8.85 2.09 1.42
CA LEU A 89 -8.03 3.00 0.62
C LEU A 89 -8.89 4.18 0.18
N SER A 90 -8.43 5.38 0.45
CA SER A 90 -9.14 6.62 0.12
C SER A 90 -8.16 7.73 -0.19
N ILE A 91 -8.63 8.78 -0.86
CA ILE A 91 -7.81 9.95 -1.18
C ILE A 91 -8.38 11.16 -0.44
N ASP A 92 -7.57 11.82 0.36
CA ASP A 92 -7.93 13.02 1.09
C ASP A 92 -7.90 14.27 0.19
N LYS A 93 -8.42 15.38 0.70
CA LYS A 93 -8.46 16.66 -0.03
C LYS A 93 -7.06 17.16 -0.41
N ASP A 94 -6.06 16.89 0.42
CA ASP A 94 -4.67 17.29 0.20
C ASP A 94 -3.92 16.37 -0.77
N GLY A 95 -4.60 15.36 -1.34
CA GLY A 95 -4.01 14.41 -2.27
C GLY A 95 -3.32 13.22 -1.60
N SER A 96 -3.38 13.08 -0.29
CA SER A 96 -2.85 11.92 0.42
C SER A 96 -3.73 10.70 0.15
N VAL A 97 -3.11 9.61 -0.28
CA VAL A 97 -3.77 8.31 -0.39
C VAL A 97 -3.61 7.61 0.97
N MET A 98 -4.70 7.60 1.73
CA MET A 98 -4.73 6.96 3.05
C MET A 98 -5.19 5.53 2.93
N GLY A 99 -4.44 4.63 3.52
CA GLY A 99 -4.72 3.21 3.46
C GLY A 99 -4.78 2.56 4.83
N GLU A 100 -5.47 1.43 4.87
CA GLU A 100 -5.58 0.58 6.03
C GLU A 100 -5.37 -0.87 5.60
N CYS A 101 -4.64 -1.63 6.38
CA CYS A 101 -4.47 -3.05 6.16
C CYS A 101 -4.58 -3.82 7.47
N GLU A 102 -5.02 -5.06 7.36
CA GLU A 102 -5.06 -6.02 8.46
C GLU A 102 -3.93 -7.01 8.29
N ILE A 103 -3.15 -7.22 9.34
CA ILE A 103 -2.07 -8.19 9.33
C ILE A 103 -2.66 -9.58 9.50
N LEU A 104 -2.31 -10.47 8.58
CA LEU A 104 -2.84 -11.83 8.55
C LEU A 104 -2.11 -12.72 9.56
N SER A 105 -2.74 -13.85 9.89
CA SER A 105 -2.15 -14.88 10.76
C SER A 105 -1.28 -15.88 9.99
N THR A 106 -0.96 -15.60 8.73
CA THR A 106 -0.02 -16.38 7.92
C THR A 106 1.40 -16.30 8.50
N PRO A 107 2.32 -17.20 8.11
CA PRO A 107 3.72 -17.12 8.59
C PRO A 107 4.34 -15.74 8.34
N ASN A 108 4.17 -15.16 7.17
CA ASN A 108 4.70 -13.83 6.85
C ASN A 108 3.98 -12.72 7.64
N GLY A 109 2.69 -12.85 7.89
CA GLY A 109 1.95 -11.95 8.76
C GLY A 109 2.45 -11.98 10.20
N GLN A 110 2.81 -13.14 10.71
CA GLN A 110 3.39 -13.30 12.05
C GLN A 110 4.74 -12.60 12.15
N ILE A 111 5.55 -12.63 11.10
CA ILE A 111 6.82 -11.88 11.03
C ILE A 111 6.54 -10.39 11.16
N VAL A 112 5.58 -9.85 10.42
CA VAL A 112 5.21 -8.44 10.50
C VAL A 112 4.72 -8.07 11.90
N GLN A 113 3.89 -8.90 12.52
CA GLN A 113 3.43 -8.69 13.90
C GLN A 113 4.60 -8.61 14.88
N ALA A 114 5.54 -9.52 14.76
CA ALA A 114 6.73 -9.54 15.63
C ALA A 114 7.56 -8.26 15.46
N LEU A 115 7.77 -7.82 14.23
CA LEU A 115 8.52 -6.60 13.93
C LEU A 115 7.84 -5.35 14.53
N ILE A 116 6.52 -5.24 14.39
CA ILE A 116 5.76 -4.13 14.96
C ILE A 116 5.84 -4.16 16.50
N ASN A 117 5.64 -5.32 17.11
CA ASN A 117 5.69 -5.47 18.56
C ASN A 117 7.08 -5.15 19.12
N ASP A 118 8.12 -5.39 18.34
CA ASP A 118 9.50 -5.09 18.71
C ASP A 118 9.91 -3.64 18.40
N GLY A 119 8.98 -2.82 17.91
CA GLY A 119 9.23 -1.41 17.64
C GLY A 119 10.00 -1.13 16.35
N VAL A 120 10.09 -2.09 15.45
CA VAL A 120 10.74 -1.90 14.15
C VAL A 120 9.86 -1.07 13.24
N LYS A 121 10.43 -0.03 12.63
CA LYS A 121 9.73 0.78 11.64
C LYS A 121 9.54 0.01 10.35
N ILE A 122 8.32 0.01 9.86
CA ILE A 122 7.97 -0.62 8.59
C ILE A 122 7.46 0.43 7.60
N GLY A 123 7.57 0.10 6.31
CA GLY A 123 7.01 0.90 5.25
C GLY A 123 6.01 0.11 4.43
N ILE A 124 5.30 0.82 3.57
CA ILE A 124 4.45 0.21 2.56
C ILE A 124 4.95 0.58 1.19
N SER A 125 4.79 -0.34 0.25
CA SER A 125 5.23 -0.15 -1.11
C SER A 125 4.10 -0.48 -2.06
N SER A 126 3.86 0.40 -3.03
CA SER A 126 2.94 0.12 -4.12
C SER A 126 3.71 -0.39 -5.34
N ARG A 127 3.08 -1.28 -6.07
CA ARG A 127 3.61 -1.82 -7.32
C ARG A 127 2.50 -1.79 -8.36
N GLY A 128 2.85 -1.32 -9.54
CA GLY A 128 1.93 -1.27 -10.66
C GLY A 128 2.68 -1.30 -11.97
N VAL A 129 1.95 -1.49 -13.05
CA VAL A 129 2.49 -1.48 -14.40
C VAL A 129 1.96 -0.25 -15.11
N GLY A 130 2.84 0.48 -15.79
CA GLY A 130 2.45 1.67 -16.52
C GLY A 130 3.63 2.30 -17.24
N SER A 131 3.39 3.43 -17.86
CA SER A 131 4.41 4.23 -18.54
C SER A 131 4.48 5.62 -17.94
N VAL A 132 5.56 6.34 -18.26
CA VAL A 132 5.78 7.71 -17.78
C VAL A 132 6.13 8.62 -18.95
N THR A 133 5.78 9.91 -18.81
CA THR A 133 6.15 10.98 -19.73
C THR A 133 7.02 11.98 -18.99
N GLU A 134 8.10 12.44 -19.63
CA GLU A 134 8.97 13.46 -19.04
C GLU A 134 8.21 14.79 -18.92
N GLY A 135 8.18 15.34 -17.71
CA GLY A 135 7.58 16.63 -17.39
C GLY A 135 8.61 17.61 -16.83
N ILE A 136 8.21 18.87 -16.68
CA ILE A 136 9.09 19.92 -16.15
C ILE A 136 9.50 19.64 -14.71
N LYS A 137 8.59 19.09 -13.89
CA LYS A 137 8.80 18.84 -12.46
C LYS A 137 9.16 17.39 -12.14
N GLY A 138 9.19 16.51 -13.13
CA GLY A 138 9.49 15.10 -12.95
C GLY A 138 8.76 14.23 -13.96
N LYS A 139 8.90 12.91 -13.80
CA LYS A 139 8.24 11.93 -14.67
C LYS A 139 6.77 11.78 -14.29
N ILE A 140 5.88 12.02 -15.22
CA ILE A 140 4.44 11.94 -15.01
C ILE A 140 3.95 10.54 -15.38
N VAL A 141 3.27 9.88 -14.47
CA VAL A 141 2.67 8.56 -14.71
C VAL A 141 1.44 8.72 -15.61
N ASN A 142 1.34 7.89 -16.63
CA ASN A 142 0.30 7.95 -17.65
C ASN A 142 -0.95 7.13 -17.28
N GLU A 143 -1.99 7.27 -18.09
CA GLU A 143 -3.29 6.65 -17.87
C GLU A 143 -3.29 5.11 -17.95
N ASP A 144 -2.24 4.53 -18.50
CA ASP A 144 -2.07 3.07 -18.57
C ASP A 144 -1.64 2.41 -17.24
N PHE A 145 -1.46 3.21 -16.21
CA PHE A 145 -1.15 2.72 -14.86
C PHE A 145 -2.32 1.99 -14.22
#